data_baa6900ecba2f3c6151110214ea15968
#
_entry.id   baa6900ecba2f3c6151110214ea15968
#
_cell.length_a   1.000
_cell.length_b   1.000
_cell.length_c   1.000
_cell.angle_alpha   90.00
_cell.angle_beta   90.00
_cell.angle_gamma   90.00
#
_symmetry.space_group_name_H-M   'P 1'
#
loop_
_entity.id
_entity.type
_entity.pdbx_description
1 polymer ?
#
loop_
_entity_poly.entity_id
_entity_poly.type
_entity_poly.pdbx_seq_one_letter_code
_entity_poly.pdbx_strand_id
1 'polypeptide(L)'
;MKKIFNALNSLFLLVILAWGQPSYLIAQDIQPAHFGLLYPLSTQGSSSPQHINYFSVHALSGISGGERGLAVYGLAGIIRGDAEGLQVAGLVNLTEGNLQGVQVAGLFNTAGTSNEGIQIAGLTNLSKGNTPIQISGLYNKTDKSDAVQIAGLINTTGQSDGVQVAGLGNFTERSSGVQVAGLVNSATVVHGSQISGLINRAKVVRGVQIAGLINIADSSDYPIAIINLIKNGEKRIGLGTDENLSTMMSFRSGGSKVYGLIGVGTNFQYPELAYGFEAGLGLVLHDRNKFRMDLEAFNLFMTDFQGSEYSKSGIRLLPALRLGQGLQLYGGPSLNLMHTENNNRYRSGGLEIWGTQRWGDYRSLDLGYTVGIQLTL
;
A
#
# COMPACT_ATOMS: atom_id res chain seq x y z
N MET A 1 -9.98 -21.33 -27.43
CA MET A 1 -8.95 -20.32 -27.24
C MET A 1 -8.56 -19.57 -28.52
N LYS A 2 -8.16 -20.19 -29.63
CA LYS A 2 -7.80 -19.47 -30.89
C LYS A 2 -8.90 -18.54 -31.44
N LYS A 3 -10.20 -18.90 -31.35
CA LYS A 3 -11.30 -18.04 -31.84
C LYS A 3 -11.51 -16.78 -31.00
N ILE A 4 -11.30 -16.85 -29.68
CA ILE A 4 -11.40 -15.71 -28.76
C ILE A 4 -10.20 -14.76 -28.96
N PHE A 5 -9.00 -15.31 -29.17
CA PHE A 5 -7.78 -14.53 -29.43
C PHE A 5 -7.86 -13.78 -30.78
N ASN A 6 -8.42 -14.42 -31.82
CA ASN A 6 -8.64 -13.77 -33.11
C ASN A 6 -9.72 -12.68 -33.02
N ALA A 7 -10.78 -12.87 -32.23
CA ALA A 7 -11.81 -11.85 -32.01
C ALA A 7 -11.25 -10.64 -31.23
N LEU A 8 -10.41 -10.87 -30.22
CA LEU A 8 -9.72 -9.80 -29.48
C LEU A 8 -8.73 -9.04 -30.37
N ASN A 9 -7.95 -9.73 -31.23
CA ASN A 9 -7.07 -9.08 -32.19
C ASN A 9 -7.83 -8.28 -33.25
N SER A 10 -8.98 -8.78 -33.74
CA SER A 10 -9.81 -8.05 -34.66
C SER A 10 -10.47 -6.82 -34.03
N LEU A 11 -10.87 -6.90 -32.77
CA LEU A 11 -11.38 -5.76 -31.99
C LEU A 11 -10.28 -4.71 -31.75
N PHE A 12 -9.05 -5.16 -31.45
CA PHE A 12 -7.87 -4.30 -31.27
C PHE A 12 -7.45 -3.62 -32.58
N LEU A 13 -7.55 -4.32 -33.70
CA LEU A 13 -7.26 -3.77 -35.03
C LEU A 13 -8.31 -2.72 -35.44
N LEU A 14 -9.59 -2.94 -35.11
CA LEU A 14 -10.67 -1.97 -35.36
C LEU A 14 -10.49 -0.68 -34.54
N VAL A 15 -9.98 -0.80 -33.32
CA VAL A 15 -9.65 0.35 -32.45
C VAL A 15 -8.44 1.12 -33.02
N ILE A 16 -7.41 0.43 -33.54
CA ILE A 16 -6.23 1.08 -34.15
C ILE A 16 -6.56 1.77 -35.46
N LEU A 17 -7.45 1.22 -36.28
CA LEU A 17 -7.88 1.84 -37.56
C LEU A 17 -8.70 3.12 -37.34
N ALA A 18 -9.34 3.30 -36.20
CA ALA A 18 -10.04 4.53 -35.81
C ALA A 18 -9.09 5.69 -35.43
N TRP A 19 -7.82 5.38 -35.09
CA TRP A 19 -6.83 6.38 -34.62
C TRP A 19 -6.10 7.14 -35.75
N GLY A 20 -6.29 6.76 -37.01
CA GLY A 20 -5.48 7.24 -38.12
C GLY A 20 -6.04 8.44 -38.91
N GLN A 21 -7.11 9.11 -38.49
CA GLN A 21 -7.68 10.24 -39.23
C GLN A 21 -7.24 11.59 -38.62
N PRO A 22 -6.76 12.54 -39.44
CA PRO A 22 -6.39 13.86 -38.95
C PRO A 22 -7.61 14.60 -38.40
N SER A 23 -7.49 15.17 -37.21
CA SER A 23 -8.51 15.99 -36.55
C SER A 23 -8.61 17.34 -37.26
N TYR A 24 -9.58 17.51 -38.15
CA TYR A 24 -9.94 18.83 -38.63
C TYR A 24 -10.82 19.53 -37.60
N LEU A 25 -10.39 20.67 -37.08
CA LEU A 25 -11.21 21.60 -36.30
C LEU A 25 -12.28 22.21 -37.22
N ILE A 26 -13.40 21.50 -37.40
CA ILE A 26 -14.61 22.02 -38.02
C ILE A 26 -15.53 22.48 -36.88
N ALA A 27 -16.22 23.60 -37.06
CA ALA A 27 -17.26 24.06 -36.15
C ALA A 27 -18.23 22.91 -35.84
N GLN A 28 -18.24 22.48 -34.57
CA GLN A 28 -19.08 21.33 -34.17
C GLN A 28 -20.54 21.79 -34.08
N ASP A 29 -21.42 21.17 -34.88
CA ASP A 29 -22.86 21.41 -34.84
C ASP A 29 -23.51 20.61 -33.71
N ILE A 30 -24.35 21.26 -32.89
CA ILE A 30 -25.04 20.66 -31.76
C ILE A 30 -26.32 19.99 -32.23
N GLN A 31 -26.44 18.69 -31.93
CA GLN A 31 -27.59 17.87 -32.25
C GLN A 31 -28.33 17.37 -31.00
N PRO A 32 -29.66 17.35 -30.99
CA PRO A 32 -30.42 16.90 -29.82
C PRO A 32 -30.24 15.41 -29.54
N ALA A 33 -30.09 14.57 -30.57
CA ALA A 33 -29.97 13.13 -30.43
C ALA A 33 -29.22 12.45 -31.56
N HIS A 34 -28.56 11.32 -31.24
CA HIS A 34 -27.83 10.46 -32.14
C HIS A 34 -28.16 8.99 -31.88
N PHE A 35 -28.73 8.32 -32.87
CA PHE A 35 -29.10 6.91 -32.77
C PHE A 35 -28.37 6.11 -33.87
N GLY A 36 -27.92 4.91 -33.53
CA GLY A 36 -27.23 4.06 -34.50
C GLY A 36 -27.07 2.61 -34.07
N LEU A 37 -26.68 1.78 -35.01
CA LEU A 37 -26.27 0.42 -34.78
C LEU A 37 -24.75 0.40 -34.52
N LEU A 38 -23.99 0.86 -35.49
CA LEU A 38 -22.53 1.04 -35.44
C LEU A 38 -22.14 2.13 -36.45
N TYR A 39 -21.02 2.81 -36.23
CA TYR A 39 -20.51 3.80 -37.18
C TYR A 39 -20.17 3.14 -38.55
N PRO A 40 -20.55 3.71 -39.69
CA PRO A 40 -21.36 4.94 -39.86
C PRO A 40 -22.89 4.70 -39.99
N LEU A 41 -23.41 3.53 -39.60
CA LEU A 41 -24.84 3.20 -39.67
C LEU A 41 -25.59 3.85 -38.51
N SER A 42 -25.83 5.14 -38.62
CA SER A 42 -26.50 5.98 -37.63
C SER A 42 -27.27 7.12 -38.24
N THR A 43 -28.06 7.84 -37.47
CA THR A 43 -28.83 9.01 -37.91
C THR A 43 -27.98 10.14 -38.48
N GLN A 44 -26.68 10.21 -38.08
CA GLN A 44 -25.72 11.21 -38.54
C GLN A 44 -24.72 10.67 -39.58
N GLY A 45 -24.73 9.36 -39.82
CA GLY A 45 -23.88 8.73 -40.83
C GLY A 45 -22.38 8.97 -40.60
N SER A 46 -21.65 9.23 -41.69
CA SER A 46 -20.22 9.51 -41.66
C SER A 46 -19.83 10.87 -41.07
N SER A 47 -20.79 11.80 -40.91
CA SER A 47 -20.55 13.11 -40.29
C SER A 47 -20.62 13.11 -38.77
N SER A 48 -20.99 12.01 -38.12
CA SER A 48 -21.14 11.92 -36.66
C SER A 48 -19.92 12.38 -35.88
N PRO A 49 -18.65 12.21 -36.30
CA PRO A 49 -17.49 12.75 -35.59
C PRO A 49 -17.41 14.30 -35.55
N GLN A 50 -18.28 14.99 -36.24
CA GLN A 50 -18.34 16.47 -36.35
C GLN A 50 -19.45 17.06 -35.46
N HIS A 51 -20.31 16.21 -34.85
CA HIS A 51 -21.46 16.65 -34.09
C HIS A 51 -21.28 16.44 -32.60
N ILE A 52 -21.80 17.38 -31.81
CA ILE A 52 -21.95 17.27 -30.35
C ILE A 52 -23.41 16.88 -30.09
N ASN A 53 -23.63 15.86 -29.29
CA ASN A 53 -24.97 15.35 -29.00
C ASN A 53 -25.34 15.52 -27.52
N TYR A 54 -26.63 15.79 -27.26
CA TYR A 54 -27.15 15.74 -25.88
C TYR A 54 -27.58 14.32 -25.46
N PHE A 55 -28.00 13.50 -26.43
CA PHE A 55 -28.47 12.16 -26.19
C PHE A 55 -27.99 11.21 -27.30
N SER A 56 -27.27 10.16 -26.92
CA SER A 56 -26.75 9.18 -27.88
C SER A 56 -27.06 7.76 -27.45
N VAL A 57 -27.61 6.94 -28.36
CA VAL A 57 -27.81 5.50 -28.14
C VAL A 57 -27.38 4.70 -29.35
N HIS A 58 -26.45 3.78 -29.13
CA HIS A 58 -25.94 2.90 -30.18
C HIS A 58 -26.02 1.44 -29.72
N ALA A 59 -26.60 0.58 -30.54
CA ALA A 59 -26.76 -0.84 -30.22
C ALA A 59 -25.40 -1.56 -30.08
N LEU A 60 -24.39 -1.19 -30.87
CA LEU A 60 -23.03 -1.74 -30.78
C LEU A 60 -22.01 -0.62 -30.48
N SER A 61 -21.71 0.25 -31.46
CA SER A 61 -20.70 1.28 -31.26
C SER A 61 -21.08 2.60 -31.91
N GLY A 62 -20.71 3.70 -31.28
CA GLY A 62 -20.91 5.05 -31.80
C GLY A 62 -19.61 5.85 -31.78
N ILE A 63 -19.52 6.79 -32.75
CA ILE A 63 -18.49 7.82 -32.80
C ILE A 63 -19.20 9.17 -32.82
N SER A 64 -18.73 10.10 -31.98
CA SER A 64 -19.23 11.48 -31.96
C SER A 64 -18.09 12.49 -31.83
N GLY A 65 -18.37 13.74 -32.22
CA GLY A 65 -17.47 14.86 -31.99
C GLY A 65 -17.44 15.30 -30.52
N GLY A 66 -18.57 15.18 -29.83
CA GLY A 66 -18.71 15.46 -28.40
C GLY A 66 -20.03 14.94 -27.83
N GLU A 67 -20.12 14.84 -26.51
CA GLU A 67 -21.35 14.44 -25.83
C GLU A 67 -21.60 15.38 -24.63
N ARG A 68 -22.84 15.83 -24.45
CA ARG A 68 -23.21 16.78 -23.38
C ARG A 68 -24.32 16.28 -22.44
N GLY A 69 -24.60 14.99 -22.43
CA GLY A 69 -25.67 14.45 -21.61
C GLY A 69 -25.54 12.96 -21.37
N LEU A 70 -26.48 12.18 -21.91
CA LEU A 70 -26.47 10.73 -21.78
C LEU A 70 -26.02 10.07 -23.09
N ALA A 71 -24.97 9.27 -23.00
CA ALA A 71 -24.49 8.45 -24.11
C ALA A 71 -24.42 6.97 -23.70
N VAL A 72 -25.12 6.09 -24.43
CA VAL A 72 -25.19 4.66 -24.17
C VAL A 72 -24.74 3.88 -25.39
N TYR A 73 -23.78 3.00 -25.20
CA TYR A 73 -23.18 2.17 -26.25
C TYR A 73 -23.23 0.69 -25.84
N GLY A 74 -23.77 -0.17 -26.68
CA GLY A 74 -23.81 -1.61 -26.39
C GLY A 74 -22.43 -2.23 -26.21
N LEU A 75 -21.44 -1.79 -26.97
CA LEU A 75 -20.04 -2.24 -26.83
C LEU A 75 -19.06 -1.08 -26.62
N ALA A 76 -19.00 -0.11 -27.55
CA ALA A 76 -17.95 0.91 -27.52
C ALA A 76 -18.45 2.30 -27.89
N GLY A 77 -18.12 3.30 -27.07
CA GLY A 77 -18.30 4.72 -27.36
C GLY A 77 -16.96 5.40 -27.60
N ILE A 78 -16.86 6.14 -28.73
CA ILE A 78 -15.68 6.93 -29.10
C ILE A 78 -16.09 8.39 -29.23
N ILE A 79 -15.55 9.25 -28.37
CA ILE A 79 -15.81 10.69 -28.38
C ILE A 79 -14.49 11.40 -28.70
N ARG A 80 -14.43 12.12 -29.82
CA ARG A 80 -13.20 12.78 -30.28
C ARG A 80 -12.93 14.12 -29.60
N GLY A 81 -13.96 14.75 -29.09
CA GLY A 81 -13.87 15.98 -28.30
C GLY A 81 -14.20 15.72 -26.83
N ASP A 82 -14.89 16.70 -26.24
CA ASP A 82 -15.24 16.69 -24.84
C ASP A 82 -16.51 15.86 -24.56
N ALA A 83 -16.56 15.32 -23.38
CA ALA A 83 -17.68 14.57 -22.87
C ALA A 83 -18.18 15.14 -21.54
N GLU A 84 -19.42 15.57 -21.51
CA GLU A 84 -20.14 16.05 -20.33
C GLU A 84 -21.28 15.08 -20.01
N GLY A 85 -21.56 14.83 -18.74
CA GLY A 85 -22.66 13.98 -18.31
C GLY A 85 -22.31 12.50 -18.13
N LEU A 86 -23.19 11.59 -18.53
CA LEU A 86 -23.06 10.15 -18.28
C LEU A 86 -22.79 9.36 -19.55
N GLN A 87 -21.70 8.61 -19.56
CA GLN A 87 -21.33 7.68 -20.61
C GLN A 87 -21.34 6.24 -20.09
N VAL A 88 -22.07 5.37 -20.75
CA VAL A 88 -22.16 3.94 -20.42
C VAL A 88 -21.82 3.11 -21.66
N ALA A 89 -20.86 2.23 -21.54
CA ALA A 89 -20.54 1.28 -22.61
C ALA A 89 -20.41 -0.15 -22.05
N GLY A 90 -20.88 -1.12 -22.82
CA GLY A 90 -20.75 -2.52 -22.45
C GLY A 90 -19.29 -2.97 -22.27
N LEU A 91 -18.38 -2.42 -23.09
CA LEU A 91 -16.95 -2.76 -23.00
C LEU A 91 -16.05 -1.53 -22.80
N VAL A 92 -16.16 -0.51 -23.66
CA VAL A 92 -15.13 0.54 -23.76
C VAL A 92 -15.73 1.93 -23.95
N ASN A 93 -15.29 2.91 -23.17
CA ASN A 93 -15.44 4.33 -23.46
C ASN A 93 -14.07 4.94 -23.77
N LEU A 94 -13.95 5.61 -24.90
CA LEU A 94 -12.76 6.35 -25.33
C LEU A 94 -13.15 7.82 -25.53
N THR A 95 -12.63 8.71 -24.71
CA THR A 95 -12.79 10.16 -24.86
C THR A 95 -11.41 10.77 -25.10
N GLU A 96 -11.22 11.42 -26.27
CA GLU A 96 -9.94 12.06 -26.61
C GLU A 96 -9.78 13.42 -25.91
N GLY A 97 -10.89 14.13 -25.68
CA GLY A 97 -10.96 15.41 -24.97
C GLY A 97 -11.16 15.26 -23.45
N ASN A 98 -11.78 16.28 -22.87
CA ASN A 98 -12.05 16.35 -21.44
C ASN A 98 -13.31 15.54 -21.07
N LEU A 99 -13.27 14.94 -19.91
CA LEU A 99 -14.44 14.31 -19.29
C LEU A 99 -14.91 15.15 -18.09
N GLN A 100 -16.14 15.65 -18.17
CA GLN A 100 -16.85 16.30 -17.07
C GLN A 100 -18.12 15.50 -16.77
N GLY A 101 -18.03 14.54 -15.86
CA GLY A 101 -19.15 13.66 -15.55
C GLY A 101 -18.72 12.24 -15.21
N VAL A 102 -19.45 11.24 -15.69
CA VAL A 102 -19.25 9.85 -15.30
C VAL A 102 -19.05 8.95 -16.53
N GLN A 103 -17.98 8.17 -16.53
CA GLN A 103 -17.77 7.06 -17.48
C GLN A 103 -17.92 5.71 -16.77
N VAL A 104 -18.76 4.83 -17.30
CA VAL A 104 -18.92 3.45 -16.84
C VAL A 104 -18.70 2.50 -18.01
N ALA A 105 -17.76 1.57 -17.87
CA ALA A 105 -17.48 0.56 -18.87
C ALA A 105 -17.28 -0.82 -18.28
N GLY A 106 -17.65 -1.87 -18.99
CA GLY A 106 -17.39 -3.24 -18.57
C GLY A 106 -15.90 -3.58 -18.51
N LEU A 107 -15.07 -2.98 -19.37
CA LEU A 107 -13.62 -3.26 -19.39
C LEU A 107 -12.77 -1.99 -19.21
N PHE A 108 -12.89 -0.99 -20.09
CA PHE A 108 -11.94 0.13 -20.14
C PHE A 108 -12.62 1.49 -20.28
N ASN A 109 -12.16 2.46 -19.50
CA ASN A 109 -12.41 3.88 -19.74
C ASN A 109 -11.10 4.59 -20.03
N THR A 110 -11.12 5.51 -21.00
CA THR A 110 -10.04 6.46 -21.22
C THR A 110 -10.58 7.89 -21.30
N ALA A 111 -9.82 8.83 -20.78
CA ALA A 111 -10.06 10.25 -20.94
C ALA A 111 -8.76 10.97 -21.32
N GLY A 112 -8.90 12.07 -22.08
CA GLY A 112 -7.78 12.80 -22.64
C GLY A 112 -7.10 13.75 -21.66
N THR A 113 -6.85 14.97 -22.11
CA THR A 113 -5.90 15.88 -21.47
C THR A 113 -6.33 16.46 -20.13
N SER A 114 -7.63 16.50 -19.81
CA SER A 114 -8.16 16.96 -18.54
C SER A 114 -9.39 16.14 -18.21
N ASN A 115 -9.46 15.65 -17.01
CA ASN A 115 -10.57 14.82 -16.56
C ASN A 115 -10.96 15.27 -15.14
N GLU A 116 -12.13 15.87 -15.02
CA GLU A 116 -12.72 16.28 -13.74
C GLU A 116 -13.85 15.35 -13.30
N GLY A 117 -14.00 14.21 -13.99
CA GLY A 117 -15.08 13.28 -13.82
C GLY A 117 -14.74 12.03 -13.02
N ILE A 118 -15.67 11.09 -13.04
CA ILE A 118 -15.57 9.78 -12.39
C ILE A 118 -15.42 8.70 -13.46
N GLN A 119 -14.48 7.78 -13.27
CA GLN A 119 -14.30 6.62 -14.14
C GLN A 119 -14.50 5.31 -13.34
N ILE A 120 -15.39 4.44 -13.82
CA ILE A 120 -15.66 3.12 -13.25
C ILE A 120 -15.52 2.07 -14.36
N ALA A 121 -14.59 1.15 -14.20
CA ALA A 121 -14.34 0.09 -15.18
C ALA A 121 -14.18 -1.28 -14.53
N GLY A 122 -14.59 -2.32 -15.21
CA GLY A 122 -14.33 -3.69 -14.76
C GLY A 122 -12.85 -4.04 -14.71
N LEU A 123 -12.03 -3.49 -15.60
CA LEU A 123 -10.59 -3.75 -15.61
C LEU A 123 -9.74 -2.50 -15.38
N THR A 124 -9.86 -1.46 -16.22
CA THR A 124 -8.86 -0.39 -16.23
C THR A 124 -9.46 0.97 -16.52
N ASN A 125 -9.04 1.99 -15.79
CA ASN A 125 -9.26 3.40 -16.08
C ASN A 125 -7.93 4.09 -16.40
N LEU A 126 -7.87 4.83 -17.50
CA LEU A 126 -6.71 5.61 -17.91
C LEU A 126 -7.11 7.07 -18.15
N SER A 127 -6.37 7.98 -17.59
CA SER A 127 -6.52 9.41 -17.83
C SER A 127 -5.15 10.08 -17.91
N LYS A 128 -5.04 11.15 -18.70
CA LYS A 128 -3.83 12.00 -18.77
C LYS A 128 -3.97 13.27 -17.93
N GLY A 129 -5.12 13.50 -17.35
CA GLY A 129 -5.39 14.73 -16.58
C GLY A 129 -5.69 14.46 -15.12
N ASN A 130 -6.45 15.37 -14.52
CA ASN A 130 -6.94 15.24 -13.17
C ASN A 130 -8.22 14.39 -13.13
N THR A 131 -8.16 13.24 -12.49
CA THR A 131 -9.35 12.39 -12.29
C THR A 131 -9.61 12.25 -10.80
N PRO A 132 -10.63 12.91 -10.26
CA PRO A 132 -10.96 12.83 -8.86
C PRO A 132 -11.22 11.39 -8.37
N ILE A 133 -12.01 10.62 -9.13
CA ILE A 133 -12.39 9.27 -8.72
C ILE A 133 -12.15 8.28 -9.86
N GLN A 134 -11.37 7.24 -9.56
CA GLN A 134 -11.18 6.07 -10.43
C GLN A 134 -11.40 4.77 -9.64
N ILE A 135 -12.29 3.91 -10.12
CA ILE A 135 -12.57 2.60 -9.53
C ILE A 135 -12.42 1.54 -10.62
N SER A 136 -11.55 0.56 -10.40
CA SER A 136 -11.36 -0.53 -11.36
C SER A 136 -11.06 -1.87 -10.70
N GLY A 137 -11.32 -2.95 -11.43
CA GLY A 137 -10.97 -4.29 -10.99
C GLY A 137 -9.47 -4.56 -10.98
N LEU A 138 -8.69 -3.93 -11.88
CA LEU A 138 -7.25 -4.20 -11.97
C LEU A 138 -6.38 -2.95 -11.82
N TYR A 139 -6.57 -1.94 -12.66
CA TYR A 139 -5.58 -0.87 -12.80
C TYR A 139 -6.20 0.51 -13.02
N ASN A 140 -5.76 1.49 -12.24
CA ASN A 140 -6.04 2.90 -12.47
C ASN A 140 -4.75 3.68 -12.76
N LYS A 141 -4.82 4.59 -13.73
CA LYS A 141 -3.74 5.53 -14.01
C LYS A 141 -4.30 6.93 -14.30
N THR A 142 -3.71 7.93 -13.65
CA THR A 142 -3.95 9.35 -13.92
C THR A 142 -2.71 10.17 -13.60
N ASP A 143 -2.62 11.39 -14.10
CA ASP A 143 -1.54 12.31 -13.72
C ASP A 143 -1.80 12.90 -12.32
N LYS A 144 -3.07 13.19 -12.01
CA LYS A 144 -3.48 13.72 -10.71
C LYS A 144 -4.77 13.06 -10.21
N SER A 145 -4.89 12.83 -8.91
CA SER A 145 -6.10 12.37 -8.24
C SER A 145 -6.32 13.13 -6.93
N ASP A 146 -7.43 13.86 -6.88
CA ASP A 146 -7.73 14.72 -5.72
C ASP A 146 -8.60 14.03 -4.66
N ALA A 147 -9.27 12.90 -4.99
CA ALA A 147 -10.17 12.25 -4.06
C ALA A 147 -9.86 10.75 -3.86
N VAL A 148 -10.28 9.86 -4.77
CA VAL A 148 -10.24 8.42 -4.51
C VAL A 148 -9.78 7.62 -5.73
N GLN A 149 -8.79 6.74 -5.54
CA GLN A 149 -8.45 5.68 -6.48
C GLN A 149 -8.54 4.31 -5.81
N ILE A 150 -9.34 3.42 -6.37
CA ILE A 150 -9.50 2.04 -5.89
C ILE A 150 -9.22 1.10 -7.05
N ALA A 151 -8.23 0.23 -6.89
CA ALA A 151 -7.90 -0.82 -7.84
C ALA A 151 -7.79 -2.18 -7.15
N GLY A 152 -8.26 -3.23 -7.81
CA GLY A 152 -8.04 -4.58 -7.32
C GLY A 152 -6.55 -4.94 -7.28
N LEU A 153 -5.72 -4.39 -8.17
CA LEU A 153 -4.28 -4.64 -8.17
C LEU A 153 -3.45 -3.38 -7.96
N ILE A 154 -3.48 -2.39 -8.87
CA ILE A 154 -2.50 -1.31 -8.88
C ILE A 154 -3.14 0.04 -9.19
N ASN A 155 -2.77 1.07 -8.41
CA ASN A 155 -2.95 2.47 -8.77
C ASN A 155 -1.60 3.12 -9.12
N THR A 156 -1.59 3.93 -10.18
CA THR A 156 -0.42 4.73 -10.58
C THR A 156 -0.85 6.19 -10.79
N THR A 157 -0.18 7.11 -10.13
CA THR A 157 -0.54 8.53 -10.15
C THR A 157 0.70 9.40 -10.07
N GLY A 158 0.75 10.51 -10.77
CA GLY A 158 1.80 11.51 -10.58
C GLY A 158 1.65 12.20 -9.22
N GLN A 159 0.45 12.75 -8.95
CA GLN A 159 0.12 13.39 -7.67
C GLN A 159 -1.20 12.85 -7.12
N SER A 160 -1.23 12.49 -5.83
CA SER A 160 -2.42 12.05 -5.12
C SER A 160 -2.63 12.88 -3.85
N ASP A 161 -3.73 13.62 -3.81
CA ASP A 161 -4.09 14.44 -2.65
C ASP A 161 -5.19 13.76 -1.78
N GLY A 162 -5.71 12.64 -2.24
CA GLY A 162 -6.79 11.87 -1.60
C GLY A 162 -6.36 10.49 -1.11
N VAL A 163 -7.24 9.51 -1.29
CA VAL A 163 -7.06 8.13 -0.83
C VAL A 163 -6.78 7.19 -2.00
N GLN A 164 -5.73 6.40 -1.90
CA GLN A 164 -5.41 5.32 -2.83
C GLN A 164 -5.50 3.97 -2.12
N VAL A 165 -6.30 3.05 -2.66
CA VAL A 165 -6.43 1.67 -2.15
C VAL A 165 -6.14 0.70 -3.26
N ALA A 166 -5.22 -0.23 -3.03
CA ALA A 166 -4.85 -1.25 -4.01
C ALA A 166 -4.63 -2.62 -3.34
N GLY A 167 -5.03 -3.67 -4.02
CA GLY A 167 -4.75 -5.04 -3.54
C GLY A 167 -3.26 -5.36 -3.52
N LEU A 168 -2.49 -4.93 -4.52
CA LEU A 168 -1.04 -5.12 -4.58
C LEU A 168 -0.27 -3.85 -4.25
N GLY A 169 -0.49 -2.75 -4.98
CA GLY A 169 0.35 -1.59 -4.78
C GLY A 169 -0.15 -0.26 -5.29
N ASN A 170 0.27 0.81 -4.60
CA ASN A 170 0.11 2.19 -5.03
C ASN A 170 1.48 2.78 -5.40
N PHE A 171 1.58 3.38 -6.58
CA PHE A 171 2.78 4.01 -7.10
C PHE A 171 2.49 5.47 -7.42
N THR A 172 3.17 6.38 -6.73
CA THR A 172 2.88 7.82 -6.82
C THR A 172 4.18 8.61 -6.76
N GLU A 173 4.28 9.73 -7.45
CA GLU A 173 5.41 10.61 -7.26
C GLU A 173 5.25 11.44 -5.97
N ARG A 174 4.07 12.03 -5.77
CA ARG A 174 3.73 12.82 -4.58
C ARG A 174 2.39 12.39 -4.00
N SER A 175 2.36 12.15 -2.70
CA SER A 175 1.12 11.83 -1.98
C SER A 175 0.94 12.78 -0.80
N SER A 176 -0.20 13.48 -0.76
CA SER A 176 -0.59 14.31 0.38
C SER A 176 -1.70 13.67 1.22
N GLY A 177 -2.18 12.50 0.81
CA GLY A 177 -3.25 11.77 1.45
C GLY A 177 -2.81 10.43 2.05
N VAL A 178 -3.65 9.42 1.87
CA VAL A 178 -3.44 8.08 2.43
C VAL A 178 -3.28 7.05 1.31
N GLN A 179 -2.24 6.25 1.40
CA GLN A 179 -2.01 5.09 0.53
C GLN A 179 -2.16 3.80 1.33
N VAL A 180 -3.06 2.91 0.91
CA VAL A 180 -3.26 1.58 1.51
C VAL A 180 -3.03 0.52 0.45
N ALA A 181 -2.11 -0.40 0.70
CA ALA A 181 -1.81 -1.50 -0.22
C ALA A 181 -1.68 -2.84 0.50
N GLY A 182 -2.09 -3.91 -0.14
CA GLY A 182 -1.86 -5.25 0.38
C GLY A 182 -0.36 -5.58 0.47
N LEU A 183 0.45 -5.15 -0.50
CA LEU A 183 1.88 -5.46 -0.52
C LEU A 183 2.76 -4.21 -0.42
N VAL A 184 2.65 -3.25 -1.34
CA VAL A 184 3.64 -2.19 -1.50
C VAL A 184 3.01 -0.82 -1.74
N ASN A 185 3.44 0.20 -1.01
CA ASN A 185 3.29 1.59 -1.42
C ASN A 185 4.66 2.16 -1.79
N SER A 186 4.73 2.88 -2.91
CA SER A 186 5.94 3.57 -3.35
C SER A 186 5.64 5.01 -3.76
N ALA A 187 6.37 5.94 -3.18
CA ALA A 187 6.28 7.36 -3.52
C ALA A 187 7.65 8.03 -3.51
N THR A 188 7.76 9.24 -4.06
CA THR A 188 8.94 10.07 -3.86
C THR A 188 8.78 10.92 -2.60
N VAL A 189 7.65 11.60 -2.47
CA VAL A 189 7.35 12.45 -1.29
C VAL A 189 5.96 12.10 -0.76
N VAL A 190 5.88 11.94 0.55
CA VAL A 190 4.63 11.67 1.26
C VAL A 190 4.42 12.73 2.34
N HIS A 191 3.30 13.46 2.26
CA HIS A 191 2.79 14.36 3.30
C HIS A 191 1.49 13.79 3.88
N GLY A 192 1.54 12.58 4.39
CA GLY A 192 0.36 11.84 4.86
C GLY A 192 0.76 10.47 5.36
N SER A 193 0.01 9.43 4.97
CA SER A 193 0.24 8.09 5.49
C SER A 193 0.41 7.05 4.39
N GLN A 194 1.33 6.11 4.60
CA GLN A 194 1.46 4.88 3.82
C GLN A 194 1.24 3.67 4.73
N ILE A 195 0.31 2.80 4.36
CA ILE A 195 -0.01 1.58 5.10
C ILE A 195 0.09 0.41 4.12
N SER A 196 0.96 -0.56 4.41
CA SER A 196 1.12 -1.75 3.57
C SER A 196 1.28 -3.02 4.37
N GLY A 197 0.90 -4.14 3.77
CA GLY A 197 1.14 -5.46 4.36
C GLY A 197 2.63 -5.81 4.43
N LEU A 198 3.44 -5.40 3.44
CA LEU A 198 4.85 -5.75 3.40
C LEU A 198 5.79 -4.53 3.42
N ILE A 199 5.72 -3.65 2.42
CA ILE A 199 6.77 -2.64 2.20
C ILE A 199 6.17 -1.28 1.88
N ASN A 200 6.62 -0.24 2.60
CA ASN A 200 6.48 1.14 2.16
C ASN A 200 7.84 1.70 1.74
N ARG A 201 7.88 2.38 0.62
CA ARG A 201 9.08 3.04 0.10
C ARG A 201 8.78 4.50 -0.23
N ALA A 202 9.63 5.41 0.27
CA ALA A 202 9.61 6.81 -0.13
C ALA A 202 11.01 7.43 -0.03
N LYS A 203 11.22 8.66 -0.55
CA LYS A 203 12.40 9.44 -0.20
C LYS A 203 12.16 10.23 1.07
N VAL A 204 11.07 10.98 1.13
CA VAL A 204 10.73 11.81 2.29
C VAL A 204 9.31 11.51 2.72
N VAL A 205 9.12 11.25 4.00
CA VAL A 205 7.81 11.05 4.63
C VAL A 205 7.64 12.03 5.78
N ARG A 206 6.67 12.91 5.64
CA ARG A 206 6.16 13.77 6.71
C ARG A 206 4.81 13.22 7.16
N GLY A 207 4.86 12.32 8.13
CA GLY A 207 3.70 11.58 8.59
C GLY A 207 4.03 10.15 8.97
N VAL A 208 3.12 9.20 8.70
CA VAL A 208 3.21 7.83 9.21
C VAL A 208 3.46 6.82 8.09
N GLN A 209 4.43 5.93 8.28
CA GLN A 209 4.60 4.73 7.47
C GLN A 209 4.37 3.49 8.34
N ILE A 210 3.37 2.67 8.01
CA ILE A 210 3.10 1.39 8.68
C ILE A 210 3.29 0.27 7.67
N ALA A 211 4.26 -0.60 7.92
CA ALA A 211 4.47 -1.80 7.11
C ALA A 211 4.55 -3.04 7.99
N GLY A 212 4.06 -4.16 7.50
CA GLY A 212 4.21 -5.43 8.20
C GLY A 212 5.68 -5.87 8.32
N LEU A 213 6.51 -5.57 7.32
CA LEU A 213 7.92 -5.96 7.33
C LEU A 213 8.88 -4.77 7.29
N ILE A 214 8.84 -3.92 6.24
CA ILE A 214 9.92 -2.97 5.97
C ILE A 214 9.39 -1.59 5.57
N ASN A 215 9.87 -0.54 6.23
CA ASN A 215 9.79 0.83 5.73
C ASN A 215 11.17 1.27 5.20
N ILE A 216 11.20 1.90 4.03
CA ILE A 216 12.41 2.42 3.40
C ILE A 216 12.21 3.90 3.10
N ALA A 217 13.07 4.77 3.65
CA ALA A 217 13.06 6.20 3.33
C ALA A 217 14.44 6.84 3.56
N ASP A 218 14.67 7.99 2.91
CA ASP A 218 15.80 8.85 3.30
C ASP A 218 15.47 9.55 4.64
N SER A 219 14.20 9.96 4.82
CA SER A 219 13.69 10.57 6.06
C SER A 219 12.23 10.17 6.28
N SER A 220 11.87 9.79 7.51
CA SER A 220 10.50 9.45 7.90
C SER A 220 10.25 9.86 9.36
N ASP A 221 9.10 10.53 9.62
CA ASP A 221 8.76 11.01 10.97
C ASP A 221 8.39 9.84 11.89
N TYR A 222 7.48 8.96 11.44
CA TYR A 222 6.96 7.85 12.23
C TYR A 222 6.99 6.54 11.42
N PRO A 223 8.15 5.92 11.22
CA PRO A 223 8.25 4.62 10.55
C PRO A 223 7.96 3.48 11.54
N ILE A 224 6.87 2.75 11.30
CA ILE A 224 6.41 1.63 12.13
C ILE A 224 6.48 0.35 11.31
N ALA A 225 7.51 -0.45 11.51
CA ALA A 225 7.70 -1.77 10.92
C ALA A 225 8.73 -2.56 11.74
N ILE A 226 8.81 -3.86 11.50
CA ILE A 226 9.85 -4.72 12.10
C ILE A 226 11.24 -4.19 11.73
N ILE A 227 11.43 -3.79 10.47
CA ILE A 227 12.68 -3.21 9.98
C ILE A 227 12.39 -1.84 9.35
N ASN A 228 13.08 -0.79 9.82
CA ASN A 228 12.95 0.55 9.27
C ASN A 228 14.32 1.01 8.72
N LEU A 229 14.49 0.94 7.40
CA LEU A 229 15.69 1.38 6.71
C LEU A 229 15.59 2.88 6.39
N ILE A 230 15.73 3.69 7.41
CA ILE A 230 15.69 5.15 7.31
C ILE A 230 17.12 5.67 7.27
N LYS A 231 17.50 6.38 6.19
CA LYS A 231 18.88 6.83 6.00
C LYS A 231 19.33 7.77 7.11
N ASN A 232 18.50 8.74 7.46
CA ASN A 232 18.76 9.71 8.55
C ASN A 232 18.20 9.22 9.89
N GLY A 233 17.78 7.95 9.99
CA GLY A 233 17.24 7.35 11.19
C GLY A 233 18.32 6.73 12.07
N GLU A 234 17.94 6.41 13.29
CA GLU A 234 18.83 5.75 14.25
C GLU A 234 18.94 4.24 13.92
N LYS A 235 20.15 3.72 14.01
CA LYS A 235 20.43 2.29 13.92
C LYS A 235 21.31 1.88 15.08
N ARG A 236 20.94 0.79 15.77
CA ARG A 236 21.68 0.27 16.92
C ARG A 236 21.83 -1.24 16.80
N ILE A 237 23.00 -1.73 17.12
CA ILE A 237 23.27 -3.17 17.33
C ILE A 237 23.47 -3.37 18.81
N GLY A 238 22.79 -4.33 19.39
CA GLY A 238 22.88 -4.66 20.81
C GLY A 238 23.13 -6.14 21.07
N LEU A 239 23.74 -6.43 22.21
CA LEU A 239 23.82 -7.75 22.78
C LEU A 239 23.22 -7.67 24.19
N GLY A 240 22.21 -8.48 24.45
CA GLY A 240 21.52 -8.47 25.73
C GLY A 240 21.08 -9.87 26.15
N THR A 241 20.86 -10.03 27.44
CA THR A 241 20.36 -11.27 28.03
C THR A 241 19.18 -10.98 28.95
N ASP A 242 18.31 -11.95 29.09
CA ASP A 242 17.14 -11.87 29.97
C ASP A 242 17.28 -12.79 31.20
N GLU A 243 16.23 -12.85 32.04
CA GLU A 243 16.15 -13.67 33.25
C GLU A 243 16.29 -15.18 32.99
N ASN A 244 16.06 -15.64 31.76
CA ASN A 244 16.23 -17.05 31.34
C ASN A 244 17.58 -17.29 30.62
N LEU A 245 18.51 -16.35 30.73
CA LEU A 245 19.78 -16.37 29.98
C LEU A 245 19.60 -16.52 28.45
N SER A 246 18.45 -16.10 27.93
CA SER A 246 18.27 -15.96 26.49
C SER A 246 19.10 -14.76 26.01
N THR A 247 20.20 -15.04 25.34
CA THR A 247 21.14 -14.01 24.90
C THR A 247 20.93 -13.70 23.43
N MET A 248 20.53 -12.46 23.14
CA MET A 248 20.12 -12.01 21.82
C MET A 248 21.05 -10.93 21.29
N MET A 249 21.54 -11.12 20.08
CA MET A 249 22.08 -10.04 19.26
C MET A 249 20.94 -9.38 18.51
N SER A 250 20.68 -8.11 18.80
CA SER A 250 19.52 -7.39 18.30
C SER A 250 19.92 -6.19 17.44
N PHE A 251 19.15 -5.97 16.38
CA PHE A 251 19.23 -4.78 15.52
C PHE A 251 17.97 -3.95 15.69
N ARG A 252 18.15 -2.70 16.09
CA ARG A 252 17.10 -1.70 16.26
C ARG A 252 17.24 -0.66 15.19
N SER A 253 16.17 -0.39 14.44
CA SER A 253 16.21 0.57 13.34
C SER A 253 14.92 1.37 13.22
N GLY A 254 15.00 2.68 13.05
CA GLY A 254 13.79 3.49 12.98
C GLY A 254 14.02 4.99 12.88
N GLY A 255 12.97 5.73 13.21
CA GLY A 255 12.98 7.18 13.35
C GLY A 255 13.43 7.63 14.74
N SER A 256 13.25 8.91 15.04
CA SER A 256 13.61 9.49 16.34
C SER A 256 12.69 9.07 17.49
N LYS A 257 11.48 8.60 17.18
CA LYS A 257 10.46 8.25 18.20
C LYS A 257 10.09 6.78 18.21
N VAL A 258 10.02 6.15 17.04
CA VAL A 258 9.57 4.76 16.89
C VAL A 258 10.62 4.00 16.10
N TYR A 259 10.88 2.75 16.50
CA TYR A 259 11.80 1.86 15.82
C TYR A 259 11.30 0.41 15.82
N GLY A 260 11.78 -0.35 14.86
CA GLY A 260 11.62 -1.80 14.81
C GLY A 260 12.82 -2.49 15.46
N LEU A 261 12.59 -3.69 15.92
CA LEU A 261 13.56 -4.57 16.57
C LEU A 261 13.51 -5.94 15.92
N ILE A 262 14.66 -6.46 15.53
CA ILE A 262 14.87 -7.87 15.23
C ILE A 262 16.10 -8.37 15.98
N GLY A 263 16.10 -9.66 16.33
CA GLY A 263 17.23 -10.27 17.01
C GLY A 263 17.35 -11.76 16.70
N VAL A 264 18.57 -12.24 16.84
CA VAL A 264 18.90 -13.67 16.80
C VAL A 264 19.79 -14.01 17.98
N GLY A 265 19.67 -15.22 18.49
CA GLY A 265 20.45 -15.59 19.68
C GLY A 265 20.32 -17.04 20.08
N THR A 266 20.71 -17.31 21.29
CA THR A 266 20.70 -18.65 21.89
C THR A 266 20.32 -18.57 23.37
N ASN A 267 19.97 -19.70 23.97
CA ASN A 267 19.68 -19.80 25.39
C ASN A 267 20.80 -20.55 26.11
N PHE A 268 21.37 -19.93 27.12
CA PHE A 268 22.43 -20.56 27.95
C PHE A 268 21.90 -21.34 29.14
N GLN A 269 20.67 -21.10 29.58
CA GLN A 269 20.01 -21.89 30.62
C GLN A 269 19.51 -23.23 30.10
N TYR A 270 19.04 -23.23 28.86
CA TYR A 270 18.51 -24.38 28.14
C TYR A 270 19.29 -24.57 26.83
N PRO A 271 20.48 -25.21 26.85
CA PRO A 271 21.37 -25.29 25.69
C PRO A 271 20.78 -26.03 24.50
N GLU A 272 19.78 -26.88 24.70
CA GLU A 272 19.02 -27.51 23.65
C GLU A 272 18.23 -26.51 22.80
N LEU A 273 17.80 -25.38 23.34
CA LEU A 273 17.14 -24.30 22.62
C LEU A 273 18.18 -23.37 21.96
N ALA A 274 18.86 -23.93 20.97
CA ALA A 274 20.04 -23.32 20.35
C ALA A 274 19.70 -22.10 19.50
N TYR A 275 18.46 -21.95 19.04
CA TYR A 275 18.05 -20.92 18.09
C TYR A 275 17.00 -20.00 18.70
N GLY A 276 17.32 -18.72 18.76
CA GLY A 276 16.42 -17.67 19.22
C GLY A 276 16.14 -16.63 18.14
N PHE A 277 14.89 -16.22 18.04
CA PHE A 277 14.43 -15.17 17.13
C PHE A 277 13.61 -14.17 17.94
N GLU A 278 13.95 -12.90 17.81
CA GLU A 278 13.24 -11.81 18.46
C GLU A 278 12.73 -10.81 17.41
N ALA A 279 11.50 -10.35 17.58
CA ALA A 279 10.95 -9.25 16.78
C ALA A 279 10.10 -8.35 17.68
N GLY A 280 10.08 -7.04 17.37
CA GLY A 280 9.34 -6.10 18.19
C GLY A 280 9.31 -4.69 17.67
N LEU A 281 8.64 -3.84 18.43
CA LEU A 281 8.54 -2.40 18.20
C LEU A 281 8.95 -1.65 19.47
N GLY A 282 9.67 -0.56 19.30
CA GLY A 282 10.12 0.30 20.39
C GLY A 282 9.66 1.75 20.22
N LEU A 283 9.37 2.35 21.36
CA LEU A 283 9.04 3.77 21.49
C LEU A 283 10.09 4.45 22.37
N VAL A 284 10.68 5.53 21.89
CA VAL A 284 11.61 6.36 22.64
C VAL A 284 10.80 7.30 23.54
N LEU A 285 10.78 7.03 24.84
CA LEU A 285 10.08 7.85 25.83
C LEU A 285 10.89 9.09 26.21
N HIS A 286 12.20 8.91 26.36
CA HIS A 286 13.12 9.99 26.71
C HIS A 286 14.46 9.77 26.03
N ASP A 287 15.04 10.82 25.48
CA ASP A 287 16.39 10.81 24.91
C ASP A 287 17.05 12.17 25.08
N ARG A 288 17.81 12.34 26.15
CA ARG A 288 18.56 13.58 26.43
C ARG A 288 19.89 13.26 27.10
N ASN A 289 20.93 13.94 26.65
CA ASN A 289 22.28 13.88 27.21
C ASN A 289 22.80 12.42 27.31
N LYS A 290 23.09 11.97 28.55
CA LYS A 290 23.62 10.63 28.82
C LYS A 290 22.53 9.60 29.12
N PHE A 291 21.28 10.02 29.27
CA PHE A 291 20.18 9.13 29.64
C PHE A 291 19.17 8.96 28.51
N ARG A 292 18.81 7.71 28.27
CA ARG A 292 17.76 7.31 27.35
C ARG A 292 16.79 6.36 28.05
N MET A 293 15.53 6.37 27.65
CA MET A 293 14.51 5.43 28.12
C MET A 293 13.63 5.00 26.98
N ASP A 294 13.62 3.72 26.68
CA ASP A 294 12.82 3.10 25.63
C ASP A 294 11.77 2.18 26.25
N LEU A 295 10.60 2.11 25.61
CA LEU A 295 9.57 1.11 25.88
C LEU A 295 9.49 0.19 24.67
N GLU A 296 9.70 -1.11 24.86
CA GLU A 296 9.66 -2.10 23.78
C GLU A 296 8.54 -3.12 24.01
N ALA A 297 7.75 -3.40 22.98
CA ALA A 297 6.89 -4.57 22.89
C ALA A 297 7.60 -5.59 21.99
N PHE A 298 7.77 -6.81 22.48
CA PHE A 298 8.57 -7.82 21.80
C PHE A 298 7.93 -9.20 21.84
N ASN A 299 8.32 -10.02 20.89
CA ASN A 299 8.12 -11.47 20.91
C ASN A 299 9.47 -12.14 20.71
N LEU A 300 9.78 -13.09 21.59
CA LEU A 300 10.95 -13.96 21.53
C LEU A 300 10.47 -15.39 21.31
N PHE A 301 11.01 -16.06 20.31
CA PHE A 301 10.78 -17.46 20.03
C PHE A 301 12.09 -18.24 20.11
N MET A 302 12.12 -19.29 20.94
CA MET A 302 13.28 -20.15 21.13
C MET A 302 12.93 -21.55 20.69
N THR A 303 13.81 -22.22 19.93
CA THR A 303 13.55 -23.55 19.37
C THR A 303 14.82 -24.36 19.14
N ASP A 304 14.69 -25.68 19.13
CA ASP A 304 15.71 -26.63 18.66
C ASP A 304 15.40 -27.16 17.24
N PHE A 305 14.27 -26.76 16.63
CA PHE A 305 13.70 -27.29 15.40
C PHE A 305 13.42 -28.82 15.44
N GLN A 306 13.37 -29.43 16.64
CA GLN A 306 13.12 -30.85 16.85
C GLN A 306 11.90 -31.10 17.76
N GLY A 307 11.14 -30.04 18.05
CA GLY A 307 9.92 -30.08 18.85
C GLY A 307 10.07 -29.54 20.26
N SER A 308 11.23 -28.97 20.60
CA SER A 308 11.41 -28.23 21.85
C SER A 308 11.35 -26.73 21.55
N GLU A 309 10.38 -26.07 22.15
CA GLU A 309 10.20 -24.63 21.92
C GLU A 309 9.52 -23.90 23.10
N TYR A 310 9.78 -22.63 23.24
CA TYR A 310 8.94 -21.71 23.97
C TYR A 310 8.84 -20.34 23.28
N SER A 311 7.75 -19.68 23.50
CA SER A 311 7.56 -18.29 23.08
C SER A 311 7.35 -17.38 24.28
N LYS A 312 7.91 -16.18 24.22
CA LYS A 312 7.77 -15.15 25.24
C LYS A 312 7.38 -13.84 24.58
N SER A 313 6.17 -13.36 24.84
CA SER A 313 5.70 -12.04 24.41
C SER A 313 5.68 -11.10 25.60
N GLY A 314 6.16 -9.88 25.44
CA GLY A 314 6.21 -8.98 26.57
C GLY A 314 6.38 -7.52 26.23
N ILE A 315 6.33 -6.73 27.29
CA ILE A 315 6.66 -5.30 27.27
C ILE A 315 7.83 -5.10 28.22
N ARG A 316 8.86 -4.36 27.79
CA ARG A 316 10.02 -4.03 28.63
C ARG A 316 10.31 -2.54 28.62
N LEU A 317 10.66 -2.01 29.77
CA LEU A 317 11.13 -0.63 29.95
C LEU A 317 12.64 -0.66 30.05
N LEU A 318 13.34 0.02 29.16
CA LEU A 318 14.79 -0.03 29.03
C LEU A 318 15.42 1.35 29.27
N PRO A 319 15.68 1.75 30.54
CA PRO A 319 16.63 2.81 30.80
C PRO A 319 18.02 2.44 30.29
N ALA A 320 18.69 3.41 29.65
CA ALA A 320 20.02 3.25 29.07
C ALA A 320 20.91 4.44 29.41
N LEU A 321 22.18 4.14 29.69
CA LEU A 321 23.23 5.13 29.95
C LEU A 321 24.25 5.14 28.80
N ARG A 322 24.53 6.31 28.26
CA ARG A 322 25.56 6.50 27.24
C ARG A 322 26.94 6.59 27.92
N LEU A 323 27.82 5.63 27.61
CA LEU A 323 29.16 5.52 28.17
C LEU A 323 30.25 6.21 27.32
N GLY A 324 29.89 6.69 26.10
CA GLY A 324 30.83 7.34 25.20
C GLY A 324 30.18 7.60 23.84
N GLN A 325 31.00 7.75 22.80
CA GLN A 325 30.51 7.91 21.43
C GLN A 325 29.90 6.60 20.94
N GLY A 326 28.55 6.52 20.99
CA GLY A 326 27.76 5.41 20.43
C GLY A 326 27.52 4.23 21.39
N LEU A 327 28.33 3.99 22.41
CA LEU A 327 28.17 2.87 23.35
C LEU A 327 27.17 3.22 24.44
N GLN A 328 26.21 2.31 24.67
CA GLN A 328 25.18 2.44 25.72
C GLN A 328 25.07 1.13 26.51
N LEU A 329 24.95 1.24 27.81
CA LEU A 329 24.53 0.17 28.70
C LEU A 329 23.03 0.32 28.96
N TYR A 330 22.25 -0.72 28.77
CA TYR A 330 20.83 -0.70 29.04
C TYR A 330 20.38 -1.86 29.92
N GLY A 331 19.30 -1.67 30.65
CA GLY A 331 18.68 -2.74 31.40
C GLY A 331 17.46 -2.26 32.14
N GLY A 332 16.50 -3.15 32.35
CA GLY A 332 15.28 -2.81 33.04
C GLY A 332 14.27 -3.94 33.14
N PRO A 333 13.13 -3.69 33.77
CA PRO A 333 12.10 -4.69 34.01
C PRO A 333 11.31 -5.01 32.77
N SER A 334 10.79 -6.23 32.71
CA SER A 334 9.85 -6.68 31.68
C SER A 334 8.65 -7.39 32.34
N LEU A 335 7.50 -7.28 31.65
CA LEU A 335 6.30 -8.06 31.93
C LEU A 335 6.11 -9.01 30.78
N ASN A 336 6.17 -10.30 31.03
CA ASN A 336 6.28 -11.33 30.03
C ASN A 336 5.12 -12.31 30.13
N LEU A 337 4.52 -12.66 28.99
CA LEU A 337 3.62 -13.78 28.83
C LEU A 337 4.42 -14.91 28.15
N MET A 338 4.70 -15.97 28.87
CA MET A 338 5.42 -17.13 28.37
C MET A 338 4.45 -18.25 28.00
N HIS A 339 4.73 -18.93 26.90
CA HIS A 339 4.01 -20.11 26.44
C HIS A 339 5.00 -21.20 26.06
N THR A 340 4.78 -22.41 26.57
CA THR A 340 5.61 -23.59 26.32
C THR A 340 4.71 -24.76 25.98
N GLU A 341 4.98 -25.42 24.87
CA GLU A 341 4.34 -26.68 24.47
C GLU A 341 5.12 -27.86 25.06
N ASN A 342 4.40 -28.97 25.31
CA ASN A 342 4.97 -30.24 25.80
C ASN A 342 5.82 -30.20 27.09
N ASN A 343 5.13 -30.37 28.20
CA ASN A 343 5.71 -30.95 29.41
C ASN A 343 6.50 -30.07 30.39
N ASN A 344 6.12 -28.78 30.59
CA ASN A 344 6.64 -28.01 31.77
C ASN A 344 8.18 -27.90 31.88
N ARG A 345 8.91 -28.17 30.81
CA ARG A 345 10.37 -28.25 30.85
C ARG A 345 11.04 -26.90 30.94
N TYR A 346 10.41 -25.90 30.34
CA TYR A 346 10.93 -24.53 30.29
C TYR A 346 10.06 -23.63 31.15
N ARG A 347 10.65 -23.06 32.19
CA ARG A 347 9.99 -22.10 33.12
C ARG A 347 10.67 -20.77 33.07
N SER A 348 9.91 -19.72 33.39
CA SER A 348 10.47 -18.40 33.53
C SER A 348 11.45 -18.37 34.70
N GLY A 349 12.62 -17.75 34.51
CA GLY A 349 13.57 -17.40 35.56
C GLY A 349 13.15 -16.16 36.36
N GLY A 350 12.06 -15.50 35.94
CA GLY A 350 11.49 -14.32 36.60
C GLY A 350 10.54 -14.65 37.75
N LEU A 351 9.90 -13.61 38.29
CA LEU A 351 8.87 -13.76 39.31
C LEU A 351 7.53 -14.08 38.66
N GLU A 352 7.04 -15.31 38.80
CA GLU A 352 5.74 -15.73 38.30
C GLU A 352 4.62 -15.03 39.10
N ILE A 353 3.78 -14.25 38.41
CA ILE A 353 2.58 -13.61 38.93
C ILE A 353 1.38 -14.56 38.83
N TRP A 354 1.30 -15.27 37.71
CA TRP A 354 0.24 -16.21 37.41
C TRP A 354 0.73 -17.29 36.45
N GLY A 355 0.30 -18.53 36.67
CA GLY A 355 0.60 -19.66 35.79
C GLY A 355 -0.55 -20.64 35.70
N THR A 356 -0.72 -21.26 34.55
CA THR A 356 -1.71 -22.31 34.33
C THR A 356 -1.16 -23.38 33.38
N GLN A 357 -1.56 -24.61 33.65
CA GLN A 357 -1.20 -25.76 32.82
C GLN A 357 -2.47 -26.43 32.32
N ARG A 358 -2.59 -26.59 31.00
CA ARG A 358 -3.70 -27.30 30.37
C ARG A 358 -3.18 -28.16 29.21
N TRP A 359 -3.57 -29.44 29.19
CA TRP A 359 -3.29 -30.37 28.08
C TRP A 359 -1.80 -30.49 27.67
N GLY A 360 -0.88 -30.31 28.65
CA GLY A 360 0.55 -30.33 28.37
C GLY A 360 1.18 -28.96 28.09
N ASP A 361 0.37 -27.93 27.80
CA ASP A 361 0.85 -26.57 27.60
C ASP A 361 0.94 -25.82 28.92
N TYR A 362 2.01 -25.07 29.09
CA TYR A 362 2.20 -24.15 30.21
C TYR A 362 2.17 -22.71 29.73
N ARG A 363 1.41 -21.89 30.45
CA ARG A 363 1.35 -20.43 30.22
C ARG A 363 1.55 -19.72 31.54
N SER A 364 2.41 -18.72 31.54
CA SER A 364 2.65 -17.89 32.73
C SER A 364 2.72 -16.42 32.38
N LEU A 365 2.42 -15.58 33.37
CA LEU A 365 2.64 -14.14 33.35
C LEU A 365 3.71 -13.86 34.39
N ASP A 366 4.85 -13.32 33.98
CA ASP A 366 6.05 -13.19 34.77
C ASP A 366 6.60 -11.77 34.76
N LEU A 367 7.15 -11.34 35.89
CA LEU A 367 8.04 -10.19 35.96
C LEU A 367 9.48 -10.67 35.74
N GLY A 368 10.08 -10.19 34.66
CA GLY A 368 11.46 -10.47 34.31
C GLY A 368 12.30 -9.21 34.21
N TYR A 369 13.47 -9.35 33.62
CA TYR A 369 14.36 -8.24 33.32
C TYR A 369 15.16 -8.51 32.03
N THR A 370 15.68 -7.45 31.44
CA THR A 370 16.64 -7.54 30.36
C THR A 370 17.80 -6.61 30.66
N VAL A 371 19.02 -7.07 30.40
CA VAL A 371 20.24 -6.25 30.51
C VAL A 371 21.12 -6.45 29.30
N GLY A 372 21.86 -5.43 28.88
CA GLY A 372 22.72 -5.55 27.72
C GLY A 372 23.49 -4.28 27.42
N ILE A 373 24.27 -4.38 26.34
CA ILE A 373 25.02 -3.28 25.75
C ILE A 373 24.55 -3.06 24.31
N GLN A 374 24.61 -1.83 23.84
CA GLN A 374 24.29 -1.51 22.45
C GLN A 374 25.20 -0.42 21.91
N LEU A 375 25.42 -0.48 20.60
CA LEU A 375 26.21 0.48 19.83
C LEU A 375 25.29 1.19 18.82
N THR A 376 25.31 2.51 18.83
CA THR A 376 24.66 3.35 17.82
C THR A 376 25.62 3.48 16.62
N LEU A 377 25.10 3.23 15.40
CA LEU A 377 25.85 3.25 14.14
C LEU A 377 25.78 4.62 13.47
#